data_bf1377a2ceedaa16992bad5891e89dd2
#
_entry.id   bf1377a2ceedaa16992bad5891e89dd2
#
_cell.length_a   1.000
_cell.length_b   1.000
_cell.length_c   1.000
_cell.angle_alpha   90.00
_cell.angle_beta   90.00
_cell.angle_gamma   90.00
#
_symmetry.space_group_name_H-M   'P 1'
#
loop_
_entity.id
_entity.type
_entity.pdbx_description
1 polymer ?
#
loop_
_entity_poly.entity_id
_entity_poly.type
_entity_poly.pdbx_seq_one_letter_code
_entity_poly.pdbx_strand_id
1 'polypeptide(L)'
;MTLTKLLAFGTVLLLGVAAMAQEYPKAELALDYSYMHFAPAQANTQNKSLNGGGGQFVYNFTHALGVKMDLQGYGSFTDKFTIAPRPGLPGGASGTVSGNLFTYLFGPQIKFRSQHMEILTEALVGAAHSNVYGSAFKTICQPIAGTCGVQGSPSNNGWAVLLGGGIDIPITHAVSIRPAQLDYLLTRFGNFFTQANANQNSFRYTAGVNFNFGHSQ
;
A
#
# COMPACT_ATOMS: atom_id res chain seq x y z
N MET A 1 -21.68 -6.83 -32.90
CA MET A 1 -21.90 -6.07 -31.65
C MET A 1 -23.37 -5.68 -31.62
N THR A 2 -24.17 -6.18 -30.70
CA THR A 2 -25.64 -5.99 -30.69
C THR A 2 -26.01 -4.58 -30.29
N LEU A 3 -27.06 -4.03 -30.89
CA LEU A 3 -27.62 -2.68 -30.67
C LEU A 3 -27.78 -2.35 -29.16
N THR A 4 -28.13 -3.34 -28.35
CA THR A 4 -28.23 -3.26 -26.88
C THR A 4 -26.90 -2.90 -26.20
N LYS A 5 -25.76 -3.39 -26.70
CA LYS A 5 -24.43 -3.06 -26.14
C LYS A 5 -24.01 -1.63 -26.48
N LEU A 6 -24.40 -1.14 -27.67
CA LEU A 6 -24.16 0.25 -28.06
C LEU A 6 -25.02 1.23 -27.23
N LEU A 7 -26.28 0.89 -26.98
CA LEU A 7 -27.17 1.69 -26.13
C LEU A 7 -26.67 1.75 -24.68
N ALA A 8 -26.22 0.61 -24.12
CA ALA A 8 -25.67 0.57 -22.75
C ALA A 8 -24.38 1.41 -22.65
N PHE A 9 -23.52 1.36 -23.66
CA PHE A 9 -22.28 2.17 -23.67
C PHE A 9 -22.58 3.66 -23.84
N GLY A 10 -23.57 4.01 -24.67
CA GLY A 10 -24.04 5.39 -24.86
C GLY A 10 -24.68 5.97 -23.60
N THR A 11 -25.44 5.17 -22.84
CA THR A 11 -26.07 5.63 -21.59
C THR A 11 -25.04 5.87 -20.48
N VAL A 12 -23.99 5.04 -20.39
CA VAL A 12 -22.89 5.23 -19.46
C VAL A 12 -22.07 6.49 -19.80
N LEU A 13 -21.88 6.77 -21.11
CA LEU A 13 -21.19 7.98 -21.55
C LEU A 13 -22.00 9.25 -21.25
N LEU A 14 -23.32 9.21 -21.43
CA LEU A 14 -24.23 10.35 -21.16
C LEU A 14 -24.38 10.64 -19.66
N LEU A 15 -24.36 9.62 -18.80
CA LEU A 15 -24.33 9.80 -17.35
C LEU A 15 -23.01 10.43 -16.87
N GLY A 16 -21.91 10.19 -17.57
CA GLY A 16 -20.61 10.80 -17.27
C GLY A 16 -20.56 12.32 -17.55
N VAL A 17 -21.33 12.81 -18.51
CA VAL A 17 -21.34 14.25 -18.89
C VAL A 17 -22.18 15.09 -17.91
N ALA A 18 -23.24 14.54 -17.34
CA ALA A 18 -24.08 15.24 -16.34
C ALA A 18 -23.35 15.49 -15.00
N ALA A 19 -22.31 14.73 -14.71
CA ALA A 19 -21.50 14.87 -13.51
C ALA A 19 -20.49 16.04 -13.57
N MET A 20 -20.35 16.70 -14.71
CA MET A 20 -19.35 17.77 -14.90
C MET A 20 -19.75 19.15 -14.36
N ALA A 21 -20.99 19.31 -13.86
CA ALA A 21 -21.50 20.58 -13.38
C ALA A 21 -21.40 20.76 -11.84
N GLN A 22 -20.85 19.78 -11.12
CA GLN A 22 -20.72 19.89 -9.67
C GLN A 22 -19.32 20.42 -9.30
N GLU A 23 -19.28 21.35 -8.35
CA GLU A 23 -18.04 21.79 -7.73
C GLU A 23 -17.31 20.59 -7.11
N TYR A 24 -16.02 20.49 -7.35
CA TYR A 24 -15.18 19.45 -6.78
C TYR A 24 -13.90 20.04 -6.18
N PRO A 25 -13.36 19.45 -5.10
CA PRO A 25 -12.09 19.89 -4.52
C PRO A 25 -10.95 19.67 -5.51
N LYS A 26 -10.10 20.66 -5.70
CA LYS A 26 -8.91 20.55 -6.55
C LYS A 26 -7.82 19.68 -5.89
N ALA A 27 -7.69 19.77 -4.59
CA ALA A 27 -6.74 19.00 -3.81
C ALA A 27 -7.41 18.37 -2.59
N GLU A 28 -7.02 17.15 -2.30
CA GLU A 28 -7.46 16.41 -1.12
C GLU A 28 -6.24 15.92 -0.35
N LEU A 29 -6.25 16.07 0.97
CA LEU A 29 -5.23 15.52 1.87
C LEU A 29 -5.91 14.59 2.87
N ALA A 30 -5.57 13.32 2.86
CA ALA A 30 -6.05 12.36 3.84
C ALA A 30 -4.98 12.04 4.87
N LEU A 31 -5.42 11.87 6.11
CA LEU A 31 -4.67 11.23 7.18
C LEU A 31 -5.41 9.97 7.58
N ASP A 32 -4.71 8.86 7.62
CA ASP A 32 -5.34 7.56 7.78
C ASP A 32 -4.60 6.60 8.70
N TYR A 33 -5.38 5.69 9.27
CA TYR A 33 -4.92 4.46 9.87
C TYR A 33 -4.99 3.35 8.82
N SER A 34 -3.97 2.52 8.77
CA SER A 34 -3.86 1.42 7.83
C SER A 34 -3.57 0.10 8.53
N TYR A 35 -4.37 -0.92 8.21
CA TYR A 35 -4.17 -2.29 8.62
C TYR A 35 -3.85 -3.14 7.40
N MET A 36 -2.76 -3.89 7.43
CA MET A 36 -2.34 -4.73 6.32
C MET A 36 -2.17 -6.18 6.76
N HIS A 37 -2.84 -7.08 6.06
CA HIS A 37 -2.56 -8.51 6.14
C HIS A 37 -1.48 -8.85 5.14
N PHE A 38 -0.26 -8.96 5.65
CA PHE A 38 0.94 -9.21 4.86
C PHE A 38 1.18 -10.71 4.74
N ALA A 39 1.20 -11.23 3.50
CA ALA A 39 1.51 -12.61 3.19
C ALA A 39 2.91 -12.70 2.56
N PRO A 40 3.94 -13.07 3.35
CA PRO A 40 5.28 -13.24 2.81
C PRO A 40 5.33 -14.36 1.78
N ALA A 41 6.10 -14.17 0.71
CA ALA A 41 6.25 -15.19 -0.34
C ALA A 41 7.13 -16.39 0.07
N GLN A 42 7.67 -16.38 1.27
CA GLN A 42 8.61 -17.41 1.74
C GLN A 42 7.86 -18.58 2.38
N ALA A 43 8.10 -19.80 1.90
CA ALA A 43 7.59 -21.03 2.51
C ALA A 43 8.00 -21.08 3.99
N ASN A 44 7.06 -21.42 4.87
CA ASN A 44 7.20 -21.48 6.33
C ASN A 44 7.24 -20.11 7.07
N THR A 45 6.93 -19.01 6.41
CA THR A 45 6.73 -17.74 7.11
C THR A 45 5.23 -17.51 7.32
N GLN A 46 4.83 -17.25 8.56
CA GLN A 46 3.42 -16.99 8.88
C GLN A 46 2.98 -15.63 8.34
N ASN A 47 1.72 -15.55 7.91
CA ASN A 47 1.10 -14.28 7.59
C ASN A 47 1.16 -13.34 8.79
N LYS A 48 1.43 -12.07 8.54
CA LYS A 48 1.56 -11.05 9.59
C LYS A 48 0.52 -9.96 9.39
N SER A 49 -0.03 -9.54 10.51
CA SER A 49 -0.89 -8.37 10.55
C SER A 49 -0.06 -7.16 10.96
N LEU A 50 -0.03 -6.15 10.11
CA LEU A 50 0.72 -4.93 10.31
C LEU A 50 -0.25 -3.77 10.53
N ASN A 51 -0.02 -3.02 11.59
CA ASN A 51 -0.71 -1.78 11.87
C ASN A 51 0.18 -0.62 11.46
N GLY A 52 -0.42 0.39 10.87
CA GLY A 52 0.29 1.54 10.38
C GLY A 52 -0.60 2.75 10.22
N GLY A 53 -0.07 3.73 9.56
CA GLY A 53 -0.80 4.92 9.19
C GLY A 53 0.01 5.73 8.21
N GLY A 54 -0.63 6.71 7.64
CA GLY A 54 0.00 7.52 6.64
C GLY A 54 -0.81 8.71 6.21
N GLY A 55 -0.48 9.16 5.02
CA GLY A 55 -1.18 10.24 4.38
C GLY A 55 -1.30 10.01 2.90
N GLN A 56 -2.36 10.55 2.35
CA GLN A 56 -2.67 10.48 0.94
C GLN A 56 -2.91 11.90 0.42
N PHE A 57 -2.34 12.20 -0.71
CA PHE A 57 -2.58 13.46 -1.40
C PHE A 57 -3.17 13.18 -2.78
N VAL A 58 -4.26 13.86 -3.12
CA VAL A 58 -4.91 13.74 -4.43
C VAL A 58 -5.01 15.12 -5.07
N TYR A 59 -4.62 15.20 -6.33
CA TYR A 59 -4.90 16.37 -7.16
C TYR A 59 -5.90 15.99 -8.26
N ASN A 60 -7.06 16.63 -8.24
CA ASN A 60 -8.16 16.36 -9.16
C ASN A 60 -8.06 17.26 -10.40
N PHE A 61 -7.98 16.65 -11.56
CA PHE A 61 -8.01 17.36 -12.85
C PHE A 61 -9.43 17.62 -13.32
N THR A 62 -10.32 16.68 -13.02
CA THR A 62 -11.74 16.74 -13.34
C THR A 62 -12.57 16.32 -12.14
N HIS A 63 -13.88 16.43 -12.25
CA HIS A 63 -14.81 15.93 -11.23
C HIS A 63 -14.60 14.44 -10.90
N ALA A 64 -14.15 13.63 -11.84
CA ALA A 64 -14.01 12.20 -11.67
C ALA A 64 -12.56 11.70 -11.63
N LEU A 65 -11.61 12.41 -12.26
CA LEU A 65 -10.25 11.92 -12.44
C LEU A 65 -9.25 12.78 -11.66
N GLY A 66 -8.43 12.12 -10.87
CA GLY A 66 -7.31 12.71 -10.15
C GLY A 66 -6.05 11.84 -10.22
N VAL A 67 -4.99 12.40 -9.70
CA VAL A 67 -3.72 11.70 -9.44
C VAL A 67 -3.50 11.68 -7.94
N LYS A 68 -3.18 10.51 -7.44
CA LYS A 68 -2.99 10.23 -6.01
C LYS A 68 -1.54 9.89 -5.72
N MET A 69 -1.05 10.40 -4.60
CA MET A 69 0.15 9.95 -3.91
C MET A 69 -0.27 9.34 -2.58
N ASP A 70 0.24 8.15 -2.28
CA ASP A 70 -0.07 7.38 -1.06
C ASP A 70 1.25 7.05 -0.35
N LEU A 71 1.40 7.52 0.88
CA LEU A 71 2.58 7.33 1.71
C LEU A 71 2.16 6.64 3.00
N GLN A 72 2.56 5.38 3.17
CA GLN A 72 2.18 4.59 4.34
C GLN A 72 3.40 4.03 5.06
N GLY A 73 3.36 4.10 6.38
CA GLY A 73 4.34 3.50 7.26
C GLY A 73 3.68 2.48 8.18
N TYR A 74 4.26 1.28 8.23
CA TYR A 74 3.82 0.21 9.11
C TYR A 74 4.84 0.01 10.21
N GLY A 75 4.35 -0.02 11.45
CA GLY A 75 5.16 -0.16 12.65
C GLY A 75 5.94 -1.46 12.69
N SER A 76 6.88 -1.52 13.61
CA SER A 76 7.75 -2.68 13.76
C SER A 76 6.94 -3.92 14.12
N PHE A 77 7.05 -4.94 13.31
CA PHE A 77 6.67 -6.28 13.69
C PHE A 77 7.89 -7.03 14.22
N THR A 78 7.67 -7.89 15.19
CA THR A 78 8.71 -8.69 15.80
C THR A 78 8.45 -10.15 15.47
N ASP A 79 9.42 -10.82 14.90
CA ASP A 79 9.36 -12.24 14.56
C ASP A 79 10.49 -13.01 15.23
N LYS A 80 10.20 -14.21 15.72
CA LYS A 80 11.19 -15.13 16.23
C LYS A 80 11.57 -16.11 15.12
N PHE A 81 12.86 -16.27 14.89
CA PHE A 81 13.36 -17.28 13.97
C PHE A 81 14.22 -18.31 14.70
N THR A 82 14.21 -19.53 14.20
CA THR A 82 15.10 -20.60 14.65
C THR A 82 15.68 -21.28 13.43
N ILE A 83 17.01 -21.30 13.36
CA ILE A 83 17.76 -22.02 12.34
C ILE A 83 18.29 -23.29 12.98
N ALA A 84 17.90 -24.44 12.44
CA ALA A 84 18.41 -25.72 12.89
C ALA A 84 19.94 -25.85 12.70
N PRO A 85 20.62 -26.65 13.51
CA PRO A 85 22.05 -26.94 13.33
C PRO A 85 22.35 -27.44 11.92
N ARG A 86 23.42 -26.91 11.32
CA ARG A 86 23.90 -27.30 9.97
C ARG A 86 25.43 -27.13 9.87
N PRO A 87 26.09 -27.70 8.86
CA PRO A 87 27.51 -27.47 8.62
C PRO A 87 27.80 -25.95 8.54
N GLY A 88 28.75 -25.49 9.37
CA GLY A 88 29.05 -24.06 9.56
C GLY A 88 28.25 -23.34 10.65
N LEU A 89 27.24 -23.98 11.21
CA LEU A 89 26.44 -23.47 12.35
C LEU A 89 26.01 -24.64 13.26
N PRO A 90 26.94 -25.34 13.94
CA PRO A 90 26.63 -26.58 14.66
C PRO A 90 25.69 -26.41 15.86
N GLY A 91 25.58 -25.22 16.42
CA GLY A 91 24.65 -24.91 17.50
C GLY A 91 23.28 -24.41 17.04
N GLY A 92 23.06 -24.28 15.71
CA GLY A 92 21.90 -23.56 15.21
C GLY A 92 21.95 -22.07 15.59
N ALA A 93 20.90 -21.32 15.27
CA ALA A 93 20.72 -19.94 15.71
C ALA A 93 19.25 -19.67 15.97
N SER A 94 18.96 -18.91 17.01
CA SER A 94 17.62 -18.38 17.27
C SER A 94 17.73 -16.90 17.61
N GLY A 95 16.75 -16.13 17.23
CA GLY A 95 16.74 -14.70 17.48
C GLY A 95 15.42 -14.07 17.17
N THR A 96 15.36 -12.78 17.42
CA THR A 96 14.20 -11.95 17.16
C THR A 96 14.54 -10.93 16.07
N VAL A 97 13.69 -10.84 15.07
CA VAL A 97 13.80 -9.87 13.99
C VAL A 97 12.66 -8.88 14.13
N SER A 98 12.98 -7.62 14.12
CA SER A 98 11.99 -6.55 14.02
C SER A 98 12.19 -5.78 12.72
N GLY A 99 11.11 -5.36 12.11
CA GLY A 99 11.17 -4.64 10.84
C GLY A 99 10.03 -3.69 10.64
N ASN A 100 10.28 -2.65 9.87
CA ASN A 100 9.31 -1.66 9.43
C ASN A 100 9.10 -1.81 7.92
N LEU A 101 7.92 -1.46 7.46
CA LEU A 101 7.60 -1.39 6.05
C LEU A 101 7.09 0.01 5.71
N PHE A 102 7.62 0.60 4.67
CA PHE A 102 7.15 1.86 4.10
C PHE A 102 6.76 1.65 2.65
N THR A 103 5.65 2.25 2.24
CA THR A 103 5.20 2.25 0.84
C THR A 103 5.04 3.67 0.33
N TYR A 104 5.47 3.90 -0.91
CA TYR A 104 5.43 5.18 -1.62
C TYR A 104 4.83 4.91 -2.98
N LEU A 105 3.54 5.21 -3.14
CA LEU A 105 2.78 4.85 -4.32
C LEU A 105 2.20 6.10 -4.97
N PHE A 106 2.08 6.05 -6.29
CA PHE A 106 1.56 7.13 -7.10
C PHE A 106 0.79 6.58 -8.30
N GLY A 107 -0.31 7.22 -8.67
CA GLY A 107 -1.07 6.81 -9.84
C GLY A 107 -2.45 7.44 -9.94
N PRO A 108 -3.25 7.03 -10.93
CA PRO A 108 -4.59 7.54 -11.14
C PRO A 108 -5.57 7.08 -10.08
N GLN A 109 -6.49 7.99 -9.74
CA GLN A 109 -7.68 7.74 -8.96
C GLN A 109 -8.91 8.20 -9.75
N ILE A 110 -9.94 7.38 -9.76
CA ILE A 110 -11.26 7.74 -10.27
C ILE A 110 -12.20 7.81 -9.08
N LYS A 111 -12.94 8.92 -8.98
CA LYS A 111 -13.88 9.16 -7.88
C LYS A 111 -15.25 9.54 -8.45
N PHE A 112 -16.26 8.75 -8.10
CA PHE A 112 -17.66 9.04 -8.39
C PHE A 112 -18.25 9.80 -7.20
N ARG A 113 -18.54 11.07 -7.40
CA ARG A 113 -19.03 11.99 -6.36
C ARG A 113 -20.54 12.11 -6.40
N SER A 114 -21.15 12.01 -5.22
CA SER A 114 -22.56 12.27 -4.98
C SER A 114 -22.69 13.14 -3.73
N GLN A 115 -23.85 13.70 -3.48
CA GLN A 115 -24.08 14.59 -2.33
C GLN A 115 -23.85 13.93 -0.96
N HIS A 116 -24.04 12.61 -0.86
CA HIS A 116 -24.01 11.90 0.41
C HIS A 116 -22.85 10.88 0.49
N MET A 117 -22.28 10.49 -0.64
CA MET A 117 -21.29 9.44 -0.71
C MET A 117 -20.45 9.60 -1.96
N GLU A 118 -19.15 9.37 -1.83
CA GLU A 118 -18.22 9.31 -2.93
C GLU A 118 -17.59 7.91 -2.96
N ILE A 119 -17.55 7.30 -4.14
CA ILE A 119 -16.91 6.00 -4.36
C ILE A 119 -15.64 6.24 -5.14
N LEU A 120 -14.52 5.76 -4.64
CA LEU A 120 -13.24 5.86 -5.32
C LEU A 120 -12.71 4.50 -5.75
N THR A 121 -11.97 4.50 -6.85
CA THR A 121 -11.14 3.38 -7.28
C THR A 121 -9.79 3.91 -7.74
N GLU A 122 -8.74 3.11 -7.55
CA GLU A 122 -7.37 3.56 -7.80
C GLU A 122 -6.46 2.45 -8.28
N ALA A 123 -5.45 2.85 -9.04
CA ALA A 123 -4.38 1.99 -9.48
C ALA A 123 -3.05 2.74 -9.31
N LEU A 124 -2.24 2.31 -8.35
CA LEU A 124 -1.02 3.00 -7.97
C LEU A 124 0.19 2.10 -8.19
N VAL A 125 1.31 2.71 -8.55
CA VAL A 125 2.61 2.05 -8.69
C VAL A 125 3.68 2.82 -7.91
N GLY A 126 4.72 2.13 -7.47
CA GLY A 126 5.80 2.78 -6.76
C GLY A 126 6.77 1.82 -6.11
N ALA A 127 7.23 2.18 -4.93
CA ALA A 127 8.22 1.42 -4.19
C ALA A 127 7.75 1.06 -2.78
N ALA A 128 8.26 -0.06 -2.31
CA ALA A 128 8.17 -0.48 -0.91
C ALA A 128 9.58 -0.62 -0.35
N HIS A 129 9.79 -0.12 0.85
CA HIS A 129 11.06 -0.21 1.58
C HIS A 129 10.85 -0.99 2.86
N SER A 130 11.65 -2.05 3.06
CA SER A 130 11.61 -2.86 4.27
C SER A 130 13.01 -2.99 4.87
N ASN A 131 13.14 -2.79 6.18
CA ASN A 131 14.39 -2.97 6.91
C ASN A 131 14.43 -4.27 7.72
N VAL A 132 13.49 -5.18 7.50
CA VAL A 132 13.38 -6.48 8.20
C VAL A 132 14.69 -7.26 8.19
N TYR A 133 15.34 -7.29 7.04
CA TYR A 133 16.58 -8.05 6.85
C TYR A 133 17.78 -7.42 7.56
N GLY A 134 17.77 -6.09 7.78
CA GLY A 134 18.83 -5.40 8.53
C GLY A 134 18.93 -5.86 9.97
N SER A 135 17.80 -6.03 10.62
CA SER A 135 17.71 -6.51 11.98
C SER A 135 18.13 -7.98 12.10
N ALA A 136 17.66 -8.83 11.17
CA ALA A 136 18.05 -10.25 11.11
C ALA A 136 19.55 -10.43 10.93
N PHE A 137 20.13 -9.67 10.03
CA PHE A 137 21.57 -9.71 9.74
C PHE A 137 22.39 -9.28 10.96
N LYS A 138 22.03 -8.19 11.62
CA LYS A 138 22.70 -7.76 12.85
C LYS A 138 22.65 -8.84 13.95
N THR A 139 21.51 -9.50 14.11
CA THR A 139 21.33 -10.51 15.15
C THR A 139 22.09 -11.79 14.87
N ILE A 140 22.22 -12.20 13.60
CA ILE A 140 22.86 -13.47 13.22
C ILE A 140 24.36 -13.29 12.99
N CYS A 141 24.77 -12.20 12.38
CA CYS A 141 26.11 -12.04 11.84
C CYS A 141 27.05 -11.19 12.70
N GLN A 142 26.52 -10.29 13.54
CA GLN A 142 27.36 -9.51 14.47
C GLN A 142 28.06 -10.35 15.57
N PRO A 143 27.44 -11.41 16.14
CA PRO A 143 28.13 -12.25 17.13
C PRO A 143 29.22 -13.13 16.53
N ILE A 144 29.21 -13.34 15.21
CA ILE A 144 30.12 -14.23 14.49
C ILE A 144 30.88 -13.40 13.44
N ALA A 145 31.71 -12.46 13.96
CA ALA A 145 32.56 -11.64 13.10
C ALA A 145 33.41 -12.51 12.18
N GLY A 146 33.23 -12.34 10.87
CA GLY A 146 33.98 -13.03 9.82
C GLY A 146 33.27 -14.16 9.08
N THR A 147 32.11 -14.65 9.55
CA THR A 147 31.45 -15.83 8.93
C THR A 147 30.39 -15.51 7.90
N CYS A 148 29.85 -14.30 7.87
CA CYS A 148 28.76 -13.97 6.94
C CYS A 148 29.21 -13.39 5.59
N GLY A 149 30.48 -13.01 5.41
CA GLY A 149 31.05 -12.63 4.10
C GLY A 149 30.31 -11.51 3.32
N VAL A 150 29.31 -10.86 3.92
CA VAL A 150 28.45 -9.89 3.26
C VAL A 150 28.71 -8.51 3.85
N GLN A 151 29.31 -7.64 3.08
CA GLN A 151 29.40 -6.21 3.38
C GLN A 151 28.15 -5.53 2.83
N GLY A 152 27.33 -4.95 3.71
CA GLY A 152 26.22 -4.11 3.30
C GLY A 152 25.15 -3.98 4.37
N SER A 153 24.45 -2.87 4.36
CA SER A 153 23.23 -2.66 5.13
C SER A 153 22.08 -3.31 4.36
N PRO A 154 21.46 -4.37 4.85
CA PRO A 154 20.40 -5.05 4.11
C PRO A 154 19.05 -4.33 4.30
N SER A 155 18.92 -3.17 3.72
CA SER A 155 17.62 -2.62 3.42
C SER A 155 17.16 -3.19 2.09
N ASN A 156 15.94 -3.65 2.01
CA ASN A 156 15.40 -4.20 0.79
C ASN A 156 14.38 -3.22 0.19
N ASN A 157 14.68 -2.77 -1.02
CA ASN A 157 13.76 -1.97 -1.81
C ASN A 157 13.12 -2.87 -2.86
N GLY A 158 11.80 -2.80 -2.94
CA GLY A 158 11.03 -3.50 -3.95
C GLY A 158 10.11 -2.54 -4.69
N TRP A 159 9.69 -2.92 -5.88
CA TRP A 159 8.59 -2.22 -6.52
C TRP A 159 7.25 -2.71 -5.95
N ALA A 160 6.26 -1.85 -6.02
CA ALA A 160 4.92 -2.13 -5.51
C ALA A 160 3.85 -1.65 -6.49
N VAL A 161 2.77 -2.42 -6.57
CA VAL A 161 1.56 -2.07 -7.31
C VAL A 161 0.37 -2.24 -6.40
N LEU A 162 -0.53 -1.27 -6.42
CA LEU A 162 -1.74 -1.30 -5.62
C LEU A 162 -2.95 -1.10 -6.53
N LEU A 163 -3.97 -1.92 -6.31
CA LEU A 163 -5.29 -1.78 -6.90
C LEU A 163 -6.31 -1.78 -5.78
N GLY A 164 -7.18 -0.79 -5.77
CA GLY A 164 -8.12 -0.70 -4.67
C GLY A 164 -9.26 0.27 -4.91
N GLY A 165 -10.04 0.44 -3.84
CA GLY A 165 -11.15 1.36 -3.84
C GLY A 165 -11.72 1.55 -2.45
N GLY A 166 -12.50 2.60 -2.30
CA GLY A 166 -13.06 2.98 -1.01
C GLY A 166 -14.28 3.87 -1.13
N ILE A 167 -14.74 4.28 0.01
CA ILE A 167 -15.92 5.15 0.15
C ILE A 167 -15.54 6.34 1.03
N ASP A 168 -15.85 7.53 0.55
CA ASP A 168 -15.76 8.77 1.32
C ASP A 168 -17.17 9.28 1.61
N ILE A 169 -17.41 9.74 2.83
CA ILE A 169 -18.67 10.35 3.27
C ILE A 169 -18.40 11.82 3.54
N PRO A 170 -18.89 12.74 2.68
CA PRO A 170 -18.75 14.17 2.91
C PRO A 170 -19.51 14.58 4.18
N ILE A 171 -18.81 15.21 5.13
CA ILE A 171 -19.40 15.76 6.35
C ILE A 171 -19.63 17.26 6.17
N THR A 172 -18.66 17.92 5.55
CA THR A 172 -18.73 19.32 5.16
C THR A 172 -18.08 19.49 3.79
N HIS A 173 -18.14 20.67 3.20
CA HIS A 173 -17.41 20.97 1.96
C HIS A 173 -15.89 20.79 2.11
N ALA A 174 -15.34 20.99 3.31
CA ALA A 174 -13.92 20.93 3.59
C ALA A 174 -13.45 19.58 4.16
N VAL A 175 -14.35 18.74 4.67
CA VAL A 175 -13.99 17.51 5.39
C VAL A 175 -14.89 16.35 4.99
N SER A 176 -14.29 15.23 4.67
CA SER A 176 -14.95 13.94 4.50
C SER A 176 -14.29 12.86 5.34
N ILE A 177 -15.05 11.86 5.72
CA ILE A 177 -14.56 10.67 6.44
C ILE A 177 -14.49 9.53 5.45
N ARG A 178 -13.38 8.79 5.49
CA ARG A 178 -13.20 7.53 4.78
C ARG A 178 -13.38 6.38 5.78
N PRO A 179 -14.58 5.79 5.90
CA PRO A 179 -14.80 4.66 6.80
C PRO A 179 -14.10 3.39 6.33
N ALA A 180 -13.94 3.22 5.03
CA ALA A 180 -13.31 2.02 4.47
C ALA A 180 -12.70 2.28 3.10
N GLN A 181 -11.46 1.83 2.95
CA GLN A 181 -10.79 1.61 1.68
C GLN A 181 -10.15 0.22 1.73
N LEU A 182 -10.33 -0.57 0.69
CA LEU A 182 -9.78 -1.92 0.56
C LEU A 182 -8.87 -1.97 -0.66
N ASP A 183 -7.64 -2.41 -0.43
CA ASP A 183 -6.61 -2.42 -1.46
C ASP A 183 -5.94 -3.80 -1.50
N TYR A 184 -5.65 -4.23 -2.72
CA TYR A 184 -4.74 -5.31 -3.00
C TYR A 184 -3.36 -4.72 -3.32
N LEU A 185 -2.38 -5.05 -2.51
CA LEU A 185 -1.01 -4.58 -2.64
C LEU A 185 -0.10 -5.74 -3.04
N LEU A 186 0.46 -5.66 -4.24
CA LEU A 186 1.50 -6.55 -4.72
C LEU A 186 2.85 -5.86 -4.51
N THR A 187 3.75 -6.49 -3.75
CA THR A 187 5.13 -6.05 -3.60
C THR A 187 6.10 -7.12 -4.10
N ARG A 188 7.21 -6.70 -4.67
CA ARG A 188 8.25 -7.61 -5.14
C ARG A 188 9.60 -7.21 -4.56
N PHE A 189 10.00 -7.94 -3.53
CA PHE A 189 11.31 -7.79 -2.92
C PHE A 189 12.27 -8.85 -3.42
N GLY A 190 13.56 -8.50 -3.54
CA GLY A 190 14.61 -9.48 -3.74
C GLY A 190 14.76 -10.37 -2.50
N ASN A 191 14.87 -11.68 -2.71
CA ASN A 191 15.14 -12.61 -1.61
C ASN A 191 16.64 -12.59 -1.32
N PHE A 192 17.01 -12.21 -0.09
CA PHE A 192 18.39 -12.09 0.33
C PHE A 192 19.17 -13.42 0.26
N PHE A 193 18.51 -14.56 0.56
CA PHE A 193 19.16 -15.86 0.61
C PHE A 193 19.24 -16.58 -0.74
N THR A 194 18.30 -16.33 -1.64
CA THR A 194 18.21 -17.04 -2.92
C THR A 194 18.46 -16.16 -4.12
N GLN A 195 18.59 -14.84 -3.92
CA GLN A 195 18.62 -13.81 -4.97
C GLN A 195 17.43 -13.88 -5.95
N ALA A 196 16.42 -14.66 -5.62
CA ALA A 196 15.20 -14.76 -6.38
C ALA A 196 14.22 -13.68 -5.92
N ASN A 197 13.65 -12.97 -6.87
CA ASN A 197 12.56 -12.04 -6.59
C ASN A 197 11.28 -12.82 -6.31
N ALA A 198 10.64 -12.56 -5.18
CA ALA A 198 9.39 -13.18 -4.81
C ALA A 198 8.27 -12.13 -4.72
N ASN A 199 7.13 -12.44 -5.33
CA ASN A 199 5.94 -11.61 -5.24
C ASN A 199 5.27 -11.85 -3.90
N GLN A 200 4.87 -10.78 -3.24
CA GLN A 200 4.13 -10.81 -1.98
C GLN A 200 2.79 -10.14 -2.20
N ASN A 201 1.74 -10.85 -1.83
CA ASN A 201 0.36 -10.42 -1.99
C ASN A 201 -0.18 -10.01 -0.63
N SER A 202 -0.66 -8.80 -0.51
CA SER A 202 -1.17 -8.27 0.75
C SER A 202 -2.52 -7.59 0.54
N PHE A 203 -3.38 -7.71 1.52
CA PHE A 203 -4.62 -6.94 1.59
C PHE A 203 -4.47 -5.83 2.61
N ARG A 204 -4.84 -4.64 2.22
CA ARG A 204 -4.79 -3.43 3.05
C ARG A 204 -6.20 -2.90 3.26
N TYR A 205 -6.53 -2.61 4.50
CA TYR A 205 -7.69 -1.83 4.91
C TYR A 205 -7.20 -0.48 5.41
N THR A 206 -7.86 0.60 4.98
CA THR A 206 -7.51 1.96 5.38
C THR A 206 -8.77 2.70 5.81
N ALA A 207 -8.70 3.47 6.90
CA ALA A 207 -9.76 4.34 7.37
C ALA A 207 -9.15 5.68 7.83
N GLY A 208 -9.83 6.79 7.56
CA GLY A 208 -9.26 8.09 7.84
C GLY A 208 -10.18 9.29 7.64
N VAL A 209 -9.55 10.45 7.62
CA VAL A 209 -10.22 11.75 7.39
C VAL A 209 -9.54 12.43 6.21
N ASN A 210 -10.35 12.96 5.31
CA ASN A 210 -9.90 13.73 4.16
C ASN A 210 -10.22 15.22 4.36
N PHE A 211 -9.28 16.06 4.03
CA PHE A 211 -9.41 17.52 3.98
C PHE A 211 -9.43 17.96 2.53
N ASN A 212 -10.44 18.69 2.14
CA ASN A 212 -10.71 19.13 0.78
C ASN A 212 -10.33 20.60 0.62
N PHE A 213 -9.55 20.94 -0.41
CA PHE A 213 -9.06 22.28 -0.68
C PHE A 213 -9.33 22.72 -2.10
N GLY A 214 -9.61 24.00 -2.27
CA GLY A 214 -9.81 24.63 -3.57
C GLY A 214 -11.00 24.00 -4.31
N HIS A 215 -12.01 24.79 -4.59
CA HIS A 215 -13.16 24.34 -5.38
C HIS A 215 -12.97 24.81 -6.81
N SER A 216 -13.25 23.94 -7.77
CA SER A 216 -13.35 24.27 -9.19
C SER A 216 -14.82 24.36 -9.57
N GLN A 217 -15.16 25.44 -10.22
CA GLN A 217 -16.43 25.58 -10.90
C GLN A 217 -16.40 24.81 -12.22
#